data_445d45fc65a901f949010e8717dd36ad
#
_entry.id   445d45fc65a901f949010e8717dd36ad
#
_cell.length_a   1.000
_cell.length_b   1.000
_cell.length_c   1.000
_cell.angle_alpha   90.00
_cell.angle_beta   90.00
_cell.angle_gamma   90.00
#
_symmetry.space_group_name_H-M   'P 1'
#
loop_
_entity.id
_entity.type
_entity.pdbx_description
1 polymer ?
#
loop_
_entity_poly.entity_id
_entity_poly.type
_entity_poly.pdbx_seq_one_letter_code
_entity_poly.pdbx_strand_id
1 'polypeptide(L)'
;VLLIGLYIALGANTAIAFLAGAVSSATAGYLGMFAATKANVRTTQAARTSLKQALKVSFTGGSVMGLGVAGLAVLGLGSLFIVFYQLYVVSVGAGVNGMEMEKALEVLAGFSLGAESIALFARVGGGIYTKAADVGADLVGKVEAGIPEDDVRNPATIADNVGDNVGDVAGMGADLFGSY
;
A
#
# COMPACT_ATOMS: atom_id res chain seq x y z
N VAL A 1 3.29 -19.99 2.98
CA VAL A 1 2.29 -20.99 2.58
C VAL A 1 1.79 -20.70 1.17
N LEU A 2 1.19 -19.53 0.89
CA LEU A 2 0.66 -19.16 -0.44
C LEU A 2 1.70 -19.28 -1.56
N LEU A 3 2.91 -18.75 -1.35
CA LEU A 3 3.99 -18.82 -2.33
C LEU A 3 4.36 -20.28 -2.69
N ILE A 4 4.45 -21.14 -1.69
CA ILE A 4 4.77 -22.56 -1.90
C ILE A 4 3.62 -23.26 -2.64
N GLY A 5 2.38 -22.96 -2.28
CA GLY A 5 1.19 -23.48 -2.97
C GLY A 5 1.16 -23.06 -4.44
N LEU A 6 1.44 -21.79 -4.75
CA LEU A 6 1.52 -21.28 -6.11
C LEU A 6 2.66 -21.91 -6.91
N TYR A 7 3.83 -22.07 -6.29
CA TYR A 7 4.97 -22.74 -6.94
C TYR A 7 4.65 -24.17 -7.35
N ILE A 8 3.96 -24.92 -6.48
CA ILE A 8 3.58 -26.31 -6.75
C ILE A 8 2.46 -26.38 -7.79
N ALA A 9 1.47 -25.48 -7.72
CA ALA A 9 0.26 -25.54 -8.57
C ALA A 9 0.47 -24.91 -9.96
N LEU A 10 1.14 -23.75 -10.03
CA LEU A 10 1.23 -22.90 -11.23
C LEU A 10 2.66 -22.69 -11.72
N GLY A 11 3.67 -23.18 -10.98
CA GLY A 11 5.06 -23.15 -11.38
C GLY A 11 5.87 -21.94 -10.88
N ALA A 12 7.17 -21.95 -11.20
CA ALA A 12 8.13 -20.98 -10.69
C ALA A 12 7.87 -19.54 -11.17
N ASN A 13 7.44 -19.35 -12.40
CA ASN A 13 7.26 -18.02 -12.97
C ASN A 13 6.13 -17.25 -12.29
N THR A 14 5.00 -17.92 -12.01
CA THR A 14 3.88 -17.35 -11.26
C THR A 14 4.27 -17.04 -9.81
N ALA A 15 5.09 -17.89 -9.18
CA ALA A 15 5.60 -17.64 -7.85
C ALA A 15 6.55 -16.42 -7.79
N ILE A 16 7.39 -16.23 -8.81
CA ILE A 16 8.26 -15.04 -8.94
C ILE A 16 7.41 -13.78 -9.15
N ALA A 17 6.40 -13.85 -10.01
CA ALA A 17 5.48 -12.74 -10.24
C ALA A 17 4.72 -12.36 -8.94
N PHE A 18 4.26 -13.36 -8.18
CA PHE A 18 3.65 -13.16 -6.87
C PHE A 18 4.59 -12.41 -5.90
N LEU A 19 5.85 -12.84 -5.80
CA LEU A 19 6.83 -12.15 -4.97
C LEU A 19 7.06 -10.71 -5.42
N ALA A 20 7.17 -10.48 -6.71
CA ALA A 20 7.33 -9.14 -7.26
C ALA A 20 6.14 -8.24 -6.92
N GLY A 21 4.90 -8.73 -7.04
CA GLY A 21 3.69 -8.03 -6.64
C GLY A 21 3.66 -7.70 -5.14
N ALA A 22 3.97 -8.70 -4.31
CA ALA A 22 4.02 -8.54 -2.86
C ALA A 22 5.04 -7.48 -2.42
N VAL A 23 6.25 -7.52 -2.98
CA VAL A 23 7.32 -6.55 -2.66
C VAL A 23 6.94 -5.15 -3.16
N SER A 24 6.35 -5.04 -4.35
CA SER A 24 5.91 -3.75 -4.90
C SER A 24 4.81 -3.11 -4.05
N SER A 25 3.80 -3.89 -3.62
CA SER A 25 2.73 -3.44 -2.75
C SER A 25 3.25 -3.00 -1.37
N ALA A 26 4.13 -3.80 -0.75
CA ALA A 26 4.76 -3.44 0.52
C ALA A 26 5.60 -2.16 0.40
N THR A 27 6.32 -2.00 -0.72
CA THR A 27 7.13 -0.80 -1.01
C THR A 27 6.24 0.42 -1.19
N ALA A 28 5.10 0.30 -1.88
CA ALA A 28 4.13 1.37 -2.06
C ALA A 28 3.59 1.87 -0.70
N GLY A 29 3.17 0.95 0.18
CA GLY A 29 2.72 1.29 1.54
C GLY A 29 3.81 1.97 2.36
N TYR A 30 5.04 1.46 2.31
CA TYR A 30 6.19 2.04 3.03
C TYR A 30 6.53 3.45 2.54
N LEU A 31 6.62 3.66 1.23
CA LEU A 31 6.93 4.98 0.66
C LEU A 31 5.81 5.99 0.96
N GLY A 32 4.56 5.56 0.90
CA GLY A 32 3.40 6.37 1.27
C GLY A 32 3.47 6.85 2.71
N MET A 33 3.70 5.93 3.65
CA MET A 33 3.84 6.25 5.07
C MET A 33 5.04 7.18 5.33
N PHE A 34 6.17 6.91 4.70
CA PHE A 34 7.37 7.76 4.83
C PHE A 34 7.14 9.19 4.33
N ALA A 35 6.42 9.35 3.21
CA ALA A 35 6.05 10.66 2.68
C ALA A 35 5.05 11.38 3.60
N ALA A 36 4.02 10.67 4.07
CA ALA A 36 2.97 11.23 4.93
C ALA A 36 3.53 11.70 6.27
N THR A 37 4.35 10.92 6.95
CA THR A 37 4.94 11.31 8.23
C THR A 37 5.79 12.58 8.13
N LYS A 38 6.49 12.77 7.01
CA LYS A 38 7.23 14.02 6.73
C LYS A 38 6.31 15.18 6.32
N ALA A 39 5.22 14.91 5.64
CA ALA A 39 4.25 15.91 5.24
C ALA A 39 3.43 16.43 6.44
N ASN A 40 3.08 15.56 7.39
CA ASN A 40 2.26 15.90 8.55
C ASN A 40 2.83 17.08 9.36
N VAL A 41 4.11 17.04 9.69
CA VAL A 41 4.79 18.12 10.43
C VAL A 41 4.78 19.43 9.64
N ARG A 42 4.99 19.36 8.32
CA ARG A 42 4.99 20.52 7.43
C ARG A 42 3.59 21.09 7.25
N THR A 43 2.58 20.23 7.17
CA THR A 43 1.17 20.63 7.10
C THR A 43 0.75 21.35 8.37
N THR A 44 1.10 20.82 9.54
CA THR A 44 0.85 21.45 10.84
C THR A 44 1.51 22.82 10.93
N GLN A 45 2.77 22.94 10.51
CA GLN A 45 3.46 24.24 10.50
C GLN A 45 2.79 25.23 9.53
N ALA A 46 2.39 24.79 8.35
CA ALA A 46 1.69 25.63 7.37
C ALA A 46 0.31 26.06 7.88
N ALA A 47 -0.39 25.20 8.62
CA ALA A 47 -1.70 25.49 9.21
C ALA A 47 -1.65 26.67 10.23
N ARG A 48 -0.51 26.88 10.88
CA ARG A 48 -0.32 28.05 11.74
C ARG A 48 -0.36 29.39 11.01
N THR A 49 -0.12 29.37 9.70
CA THR A 49 -0.10 30.58 8.87
C THR A 49 -1.41 30.76 8.12
N SER A 50 -1.87 29.71 7.39
CA SER A 50 -3.16 29.75 6.68
C SER A 50 -3.62 28.35 6.28
N LEU A 51 -4.94 28.14 6.26
CA LEU A 51 -5.57 26.92 5.80
C LEU A 51 -5.20 26.60 4.35
N LYS A 52 -5.13 27.61 3.48
CA LYS A 52 -4.76 27.43 2.07
C LYS A 52 -3.35 26.86 1.90
N GLN A 53 -2.39 27.31 2.72
CA GLN A 53 -1.03 26.79 2.69
C GLN A 53 -0.97 25.37 3.24
N ALA A 54 -1.71 25.08 4.32
CA ALA A 54 -1.79 23.74 4.89
C ALA A 54 -2.34 22.73 3.85
N LEU A 55 -3.44 23.07 3.19
CA LEU A 55 -4.03 22.24 2.13
C LEU A 55 -3.03 22.00 0.98
N LYS A 56 -2.32 23.03 0.53
CA LYS A 56 -1.32 22.87 -0.53
C LYS A 56 -0.21 21.89 -0.13
N VAL A 57 0.30 21.97 1.08
CA VAL A 57 1.34 21.06 1.58
C VAL A 57 0.81 19.64 1.72
N SER A 58 -0.39 19.48 2.28
CA SER A 58 -1.05 18.18 2.45
C SER A 58 -1.29 17.50 1.11
N PHE A 59 -1.87 18.20 0.13
CA PHE A 59 -2.09 17.66 -1.22
C PHE A 59 -0.78 17.30 -1.93
N THR A 60 0.27 18.09 -1.76
CA THR A 60 1.59 17.78 -2.32
C THR A 60 2.17 16.51 -1.69
N GLY A 61 2.01 16.34 -0.37
CA GLY A 61 2.39 15.11 0.33
C GLY A 61 1.62 13.89 -0.16
N GLY A 62 0.29 14.02 -0.29
CA GLY A 62 -0.58 12.95 -0.79
C GLY A 62 -0.32 12.58 -2.25
N SER A 63 0.03 13.55 -3.10
CA SER A 63 0.35 13.28 -4.51
C SER A 63 1.61 12.42 -4.67
N VAL A 64 2.58 12.51 -3.77
CA VAL A 64 3.76 11.63 -3.77
C VAL A 64 3.34 10.17 -3.62
N MET A 65 2.39 9.90 -2.70
CA MET A 65 1.86 8.57 -2.52
C MET A 65 1.06 8.11 -3.74
N GLY A 66 0.09 8.89 -4.19
CA GLY A 66 -0.78 8.52 -5.31
C GLY A 66 -0.01 8.24 -6.59
N LEU A 67 0.89 9.15 -6.98
CA LEU A 67 1.75 8.96 -8.16
C LEU A 67 2.79 7.85 -7.97
N GLY A 68 3.30 7.67 -6.74
CA GLY A 68 4.23 6.59 -6.42
C GLY A 68 3.58 5.21 -6.55
N VAL A 69 2.37 5.06 -6.02
CA VAL A 69 1.57 3.82 -6.13
C VAL A 69 1.27 3.50 -7.60
N ALA A 70 0.70 4.46 -8.34
CA ALA A 70 0.38 4.27 -9.76
C ALA A 70 1.64 3.98 -10.59
N GLY A 71 2.74 4.71 -10.35
CA GLY A 71 4.01 4.50 -11.03
C GLY A 71 4.60 3.11 -10.77
N LEU A 72 4.60 2.64 -9.53
CA LEU A 72 5.06 1.30 -9.18
C LEU A 72 4.20 0.20 -9.79
N ALA A 73 2.86 0.39 -9.83
CA ALA A 73 1.95 -0.56 -10.45
C ALA A 73 2.21 -0.70 -11.95
N VAL A 74 2.28 0.43 -12.66
CA VAL A 74 2.56 0.46 -14.11
C VAL A 74 3.95 -0.10 -14.43
N LEU A 75 4.98 0.29 -13.67
CA LEU A 75 6.34 -0.21 -13.87
C LEU A 75 6.45 -1.70 -13.52
N GLY A 76 5.86 -2.13 -12.40
CA GLY A 76 5.90 -3.53 -11.97
C GLY A 76 5.19 -4.46 -12.94
N LEU A 77 3.92 -4.19 -13.20
CA LEU A 77 3.12 -5.02 -14.12
C LEU A 77 3.63 -4.92 -15.56
N GLY A 78 3.94 -3.70 -16.02
CA GLY A 78 4.41 -3.46 -17.39
C GLY A 78 5.76 -4.10 -17.68
N SER A 79 6.72 -4.03 -16.75
CA SER A 79 8.02 -4.68 -16.91
C SER A 79 7.91 -6.20 -16.93
N LEU A 80 7.10 -6.78 -16.05
CA LEU A 80 6.84 -8.22 -16.04
C LEU A 80 6.12 -8.66 -17.32
N PHE A 81 5.15 -7.89 -17.79
CA PHE A 81 4.48 -8.18 -19.07
C PHE A 81 5.49 -8.25 -20.22
N ILE A 82 6.38 -7.26 -20.34
CA ILE A 82 7.39 -7.25 -21.39
C ILE A 82 8.31 -8.47 -21.29
N VAL A 83 8.76 -8.82 -20.09
CA VAL A 83 9.63 -9.99 -19.87
C VAL A 83 8.93 -11.29 -20.26
N PHE A 84 7.72 -11.51 -19.78
CA PHE A 84 7.00 -12.77 -20.06
C PHE A 84 6.46 -12.83 -21.50
N TYR A 85 6.11 -11.69 -22.08
CA TYR A 85 5.78 -11.61 -23.49
C TYR A 85 6.97 -12.02 -24.37
N GLN A 86 8.16 -11.52 -24.09
CA GLN A 86 9.36 -11.94 -24.81
C GLN A 86 9.68 -13.40 -24.59
N LEU A 87 9.55 -13.89 -23.37
CA LEU A 87 9.87 -15.27 -23.01
C LEU A 87 8.92 -16.28 -23.63
N TYR A 88 7.61 -16.04 -23.60
CA TYR A 88 6.61 -17.01 -24.03
C TYR A 88 6.13 -16.82 -25.47
N VAL A 89 6.06 -15.59 -25.95
CA VAL A 89 5.47 -15.28 -27.26
C VAL A 89 6.55 -15.09 -28.31
N VAL A 90 7.49 -14.19 -28.09
CA VAL A 90 8.51 -13.84 -29.07
C VAL A 90 9.54 -14.95 -29.27
N SER A 91 10.06 -15.53 -28.17
CA SER A 91 11.12 -16.57 -28.24
C SER A 91 10.65 -17.87 -28.88
N VAL A 92 9.35 -18.15 -28.82
CA VAL A 92 8.76 -19.36 -29.40
C VAL A 92 8.21 -19.09 -30.82
N GLY A 93 8.20 -17.82 -31.27
CA GLY A 93 7.64 -17.46 -32.58
C GLY A 93 6.12 -17.56 -32.64
N ALA A 94 5.45 -17.55 -31.50
CA ALA A 94 4.00 -17.67 -31.41
C ALA A 94 3.31 -16.34 -31.75
N GLY A 95 2.14 -16.44 -32.37
CA GLY A 95 1.31 -15.26 -32.61
C GLY A 95 0.62 -14.74 -31.35
N VAL A 96 0.16 -13.50 -31.40
CA VAL A 96 -0.50 -12.81 -30.26
C VAL A 96 -1.76 -13.52 -29.75
N ASN A 97 -2.36 -14.39 -30.54
CA ASN A 97 -3.59 -15.12 -30.20
C ASN A 97 -3.36 -16.59 -29.83
N GLY A 98 -2.12 -16.96 -29.46
CA GLY A 98 -1.77 -18.33 -29.10
C GLY A 98 -1.89 -18.65 -27.62
N MET A 99 -1.82 -19.93 -27.26
CA MET A 99 -1.76 -20.42 -25.88
C MET A 99 -0.59 -19.81 -25.06
N GLU A 100 0.45 -19.36 -25.75
CA GLU A 100 1.63 -18.74 -25.15
C GLU A 100 1.31 -17.35 -24.57
N MET A 101 0.44 -16.58 -25.21
CA MET A 101 -0.06 -15.32 -24.68
C MET A 101 -0.91 -15.55 -23.42
N GLU A 102 -1.76 -16.59 -23.44
CA GLU A 102 -2.55 -16.97 -22.28
C GLU A 102 -1.67 -17.30 -21.09
N LYS A 103 -0.58 -18.04 -21.27
CA LYS A 103 0.41 -18.32 -20.22
C LYS A 103 1.09 -17.06 -19.69
N ALA A 104 1.44 -16.12 -20.57
CA ALA A 104 2.02 -14.84 -20.12
C ALA A 104 1.04 -14.06 -19.24
N LEU A 105 -0.23 -14.04 -19.59
CA LEU A 105 -1.28 -13.38 -18.79
C LEU A 105 -1.57 -14.11 -17.47
N GLU A 106 -1.56 -15.44 -17.48
CA GLU A 106 -1.73 -16.26 -16.27
C GLU A 106 -0.62 -15.98 -15.25
N VAL A 107 0.64 -15.86 -15.69
CA VAL A 107 1.75 -15.52 -14.82
C VAL A 107 1.57 -14.12 -14.23
N LEU A 108 1.05 -13.15 -15.00
CA LEU A 108 0.77 -11.80 -14.50
C LEU A 108 -0.34 -11.78 -13.43
N ALA A 109 -1.28 -12.71 -13.47
CA ALA A 109 -2.25 -12.87 -12.38
C ALA A 109 -1.56 -13.18 -11.04
N GLY A 110 -0.41 -13.85 -11.06
CA GLY A 110 0.42 -14.05 -9.88
C GLY A 110 0.89 -12.75 -9.25
N PHE A 111 1.27 -11.75 -10.05
CA PHE A 111 1.65 -10.43 -9.56
C PHE A 111 0.50 -9.74 -8.81
N SER A 112 -0.70 -9.73 -9.42
CA SER A 112 -1.88 -9.16 -8.77
C SER A 112 -2.23 -9.87 -7.47
N LEU A 113 -2.18 -11.21 -7.46
CA LEU A 113 -2.42 -12.00 -6.25
C LEU A 113 -1.40 -11.71 -5.14
N GLY A 114 -0.14 -11.47 -5.50
CA GLY A 114 0.91 -11.06 -4.58
C GLY A 114 0.63 -9.68 -3.98
N ALA A 115 0.27 -8.72 -4.81
CA ALA A 115 -0.09 -7.38 -4.40
C ALA A 115 -1.30 -7.37 -3.44
N GLU A 116 -2.38 -8.07 -3.82
CA GLU A 116 -3.59 -8.21 -3.02
C GLU A 116 -3.35 -8.92 -1.69
N SER A 117 -2.48 -9.92 -1.65
CA SER A 117 -2.16 -10.61 -0.39
C SER A 117 -1.55 -9.65 0.63
N ILE A 118 -0.61 -8.81 0.21
CA ILE A 118 -0.01 -7.79 1.10
C ILE A 118 -1.03 -6.70 1.44
N ALA A 119 -1.81 -6.24 0.45
CA ALA A 119 -2.85 -5.25 0.65
C ALA A 119 -3.86 -5.68 1.72
N LEU A 120 -4.35 -6.92 1.64
CA LEU A 120 -5.28 -7.48 2.61
C LEU A 120 -4.71 -7.48 4.02
N PHE A 121 -3.49 -8.01 4.21
CA PHE A 121 -2.88 -8.07 5.53
C PHE A 121 -2.50 -6.70 6.08
N ALA A 122 -1.99 -5.80 5.24
CA ALA A 122 -1.65 -4.45 5.63
C ALA A 122 -2.90 -3.64 6.04
N ARG A 123 -3.99 -3.77 5.27
CA ARG A 123 -5.24 -3.07 5.56
C ARG A 123 -5.93 -3.60 6.81
N VAL A 124 -6.06 -4.91 6.95
CA VAL A 124 -6.69 -5.52 8.13
C VAL A 124 -5.85 -5.29 9.38
N GLY A 125 -4.55 -5.56 9.32
CA GLY A 125 -3.64 -5.35 10.46
C GLY A 125 -3.52 -3.88 10.85
N GLY A 126 -3.39 -2.99 9.87
CA GLY A 126 -3.36 -1.55 10.07
C GLY A 126 -4.66 -1.03 10.68
N GLY A 127 -5.80 -1.45 10.17
CA GLY A 127 -7.12 -1.07 10.70
C GLY A 127 -7.36 -1.54 12.14
N ILE A 128 -6.92 -2.74 12.49
CA ILE A 128 -6.97 -3.24 13.87
C ILE A 128 -6.09 -2.38 14.78
N TYR A 129 -4.87 -2.08 14.35
CA TYR A 129 -3.95 -1.24 15.12
C TYR A 129 -4.51 0.18 15.33
N THR A 130 -5.02 0.81 14.27
CA THR A 130 -5.64 2.15 14.33
C THR A 130 -6.81 2.16 15.31
N LYS A 131 -7.72 1.21 15.20
CA LYS A 131 -8.87 1.15 16.11
C LYS A 131 -8.51 0.81 17.54
N ALA A 132 -7.50 0.00 17.78
CA ALA A 132 -7.01 -0.26 19.13
C ALA A 132 -6.41 1.01 19.77
N ALA A 133 -5.68 1.80 18.99
CA ALA A 133 -5.09 3.07 19.45
C ALA A 133 -6.16 4.14 19.72
N ASP A 134 -7.10 4.34 18.80
CA ASP A 134 -8.25 5.26 18.88
C ASP A 134 -9.11 4.96 20.12
N VAL A 135 -9.62 3.74 20.22
CA VAL A 135 -10.45 3.33 21.37
C VAL A 135 -9.67 3.40 22.69
N GLY A 136 -8.38 3.03 22.69
CA GLY A 136 -7.53 3.14 23.87
C GLY A 136 -7.33 4.59 24.32
N ALA A 137 -7.09 5.50 23.37
CA ALA A 137 -6.95 6.92 23.64
C ALA A 137 -8.25 7.53 24.21
N ASP A 138 -9.37 7.16 23.64
CA ASP A 138 -10.71 7.58 24.09
C ASP A 138 -11.05 7.09 25.50
N LEU A 139 -10.79 5.83 25.81
CA LEU A 139 -11.03 5.27 27.14
C LEU A 139 -10.20 5.99 28.20
N VAL A 140 -8.92 6.21 27.96
CA VAL A 140 -8.04 6.92 28.89
C VAL A 140 -8.46 8.38 29.03
N GLY A 141 -8.71 9.07 27.94
CA GLY A 141 -9.06 10.49 27.95
C GLY A 141 -10.47 10.76 28.49
N LYS A 142 -11.46 10.23 27.80
CA LYS A 142 -12.87 10.56 28.09
C LYS A 142 -13.40 9.87 29.35
N VAL A 143 -13.06 8.60 29.55
CA VAL A 143 -13.65 7.80 30.62
C VAL A 143 -12.85 7.91 31.93
N GLU A 144 -11.53 7.73 31.89
CA GLU A 144 -10.69 7.76 33.09
C GLU A 144 -10.33 9.18 33.53
N ALA A 145 -9.85 10.01 32.59
CA ALA A 145 -9.36 11.37 32.92
C ALA A 145 -10.45 12.45 32.82
N GLY A 146 -11.59 12.19 32.17
CA GLY A 146 -12.67 13.16 32.00
C GLY A 146 -12.27 14.38 31.18
N ILE A 147 -11.34 14.24 30.26
CA ILE A 147 -10.83 15.30 29.38
C ILE A 147 -11.44 15.16 27.97
N PRO A 148 -11.49 16.25 27.17
CA PRO A 148 -11.98 16.19 25.80
C PRO A 148 -11.16 15.21 24.94
N GLU A 149 -11.76 14.78 23.81
CA GLU A 149 -11.10 14.05 22.75
C GLU A 149 -9.88 14.83 22.22
N ASP A 150 -8.82 14.14 21.88
CA ASP A 150 -7.58 14.73 21.36
C ASP A 150 -6.89 15.77 22.27
N ASP A 151 -7.22 15.79 23.56
CA ASP A 151 -6.59 16.71 24.49
C ASP A 151 -5.08 16.43 24.62
N VAL A 152 -4.28 17.49 24.55
CA VAL A 152 -2.80 17.41 24.64
C VAL A 152 -2.28 16.82 25.95
N ARG A 153 -3.11 16.75 26.99
CA ARG A 153 -2.79 16.10 28.27
C ARG A 153 -2.89 14.58 28.21
N ASN A 154 -3.57 14.03 27.20
CA ASN A 154 -3.69 12.60 27.00
C ASN A 154 -2.51 12.08 26.15
N PRO A 155 -1.53 11.37 26.73
CA PRO A 155 -0.39 10.85 25.96
C PRO A 155 -0.80 9.79 24.94
N ALA A 156 -1.96 9.15 25.10
CA ALA A 156 -2.47 8.17 24.17
C ALA A 156 -2.91 8.76 22.82
N THR A 157 -3.16 10.09 22.75
CA THR A 157 -3.40 10.80 21.49
C THR A 157 -2.23 10.65 20.51
N ILE A 158 -1.00 10.49 20.99
CA ILE A 158 0.15 10.23 20.12
C ILE A 158 0.02 8.87 19.46
N ALA A 159 -0.38 7.84 20.21
CA ALA A 159 -0.58 6.49 19.68
C ALA A 159 -1.71 6.45 18.67
N ASP A 160 -2.78 7.21 18.88
CA ASP A 160 -3.90 7.37 17.97
C ASP A 160 -3.45 7.97 16.63
N ASN A 161 -2.78 9.12 16.66
CA ASN A 161 -2.23 9.75 15.45
C ASN A 161 -1.20 8.87 14.72
N VAL A 162 -0.42 8.05 15.43
CA VAL A 162 0.46 7.04 14.80
C VAL A 162 -0.37 5.94 14.14
N GLY A 163 -1.45 5.52 14.79
CA GLY A 163 -2.39 4.55 14.26
C GLY A 163 -2.96 4.96 12.91
N ASP A 164 -3.38 6.20 12.75
CA ASP A 164 -3.89 6.74 11.49
C ASP A 164 -2.86 6.61 10.36
N ASN A 165 -1.59 6.89 10.63
CA ASN A 165 -0.54 6.69 9.61
C ASN A 165 -0.34 5.21 9.26
N VAL A 166 -0.52 4.29 10.19
CA VAL A 166 -0.40 2.84 9.94
C VAL A 166 -1.60 2.32 9.16
N GLY A 167 -2.82 2.64 9.59
CA GLY A 167 -4.05 2.14 8.96
C GLY A 167 -4.40 2.87 7.67
N ASP A 168 -4.47 4.19 7.74
CA ASP A 168 -5.03 4.99 6.66
C ASP A 168 -3.99 5.34 5.57
N VAL A 169 -2.71 5.36 5.91
CA VAL A 169 -1.67 5.62 4.91
C VAL A 169 -1.00 4.34 4.44
N ALA A 170 -0.36 3.58 5.33
CA ALA A 170 0.35 2.36 4.91
C ALA A 170 -0.62 1.27 4.43
N GLY A 171 -1.70 1.01 5.19
CA GLY A 171 -2.70 0.01 4.83
C GLY A 171 -3.46 0.35 3.55
N MET A 172 -3.97 1.58 3.45
CA MET A 172 -4.66 2.03 2.24
C MET A 172 -3.72 2.16 1.03
N GLY A 173 -2.45 2.49 1.23
CA GLY A 173 -1.49 2.59 0.14
C GLY A 173 -1.21 1.26 -0.54
N ALA A 174 -1.11 0.19 0.25
CA ALA A 174 -1.00 -1.16 -0.28
C ALA A 174 -2.30 -1.60 -1.01
N ASP A 175 -3.46 -1.24 -0.46
CA ASP A 175 -4.78 -1.53 -1.04
C ASP A 175 -5.00 -0.79 -2.37
N LEU A 176 -4.62 0.48 -2.45
CA LEU A 176 -4.66 1.23 -3.70
C LEU A 176 -3.73 0.65 -4.77
N PHE A 177 -2.58 0.13 -4.38
CA PHE A 177 -1.68 -0.55 -5.31
C PHE A 177 -2.33 -1.77 -5.94
N GLY A 178 -3.04 -2.58 -5.17
CA GLY A 178 -3.80 -3.73 -5.68
C GLY A 178 -4.96 -3.34 -6.59
N SER A 179 -5.51 -2.12 -6.43
CA SER A 179 -6.64 -1.61 -7.22
C SER A 179 -6.24 -1.10 -8.61
N TYR A 180 -4.96 -0.83 -8.86
CA TYR A 180 -4.43 -0.40 -10.18
C TYR A 180 -4.03 -1.59 -11.05
#